data_0b30b6583ec459a6a180b739bc571169
#
_entry.id   0b30b6583ec459a6a180b739bc571169
#
_cell.length_a   1.000
_cell.length_b   1.000
_cell.length_c   1.000
_cell.angle_alpha   90.00
_cell.angle_beta   90.00
_cell.angle_gamma   90.00
#
_symmetry.space_group_name_H-M   'P 1'
#
loop_
_entity.id
_entity.type
_entity.pdbx_description
1 polymer ?
#
loop_
_entity_poly.entity_id
_entity_poly.type
_entity_poly.pdbx_seq_one_letter_code
_entity_poly.pdbx_strand_id
1 'polypeptide(L)'
;MRDLTDDVALMRLAFDALRASGADPDRVLARLGMPAGVLPSGRYPHMAQVLFWKAASEECGEEHVGLYLAQHLPAFHGLLLEYMFLSSETFGAGLRHALRYVRLLSDSLSAKLDVEGEIATLTLGMSADVPRHFPEMLAGAVVRMFSALTEG
;
A
#
# COMPACT_ATOMS: atom_id res chain seq x y z
N MET A 1 -15.25 7.92 19.62
CA MET A 1 -14.08 7.26 18.99
C MET A 1 -14.13 7.61 17.51
N ARG A 2 -13.04 8.16 16.97
CA ARG A 2 -13.02 8.55 15.56
C ARG A 2 -12.81 7.27 14.74
N ASP A 3 -13.72 6.97 13.82
CA ASP A 3 -13.55 5.81 12.95
C ASP A 3 -12.36 6.05 12.02
N LEU A 4 -11.40 5.13 12.02
CA LEU A 4 -10.23 5.20 11.15
C LEU A 4 -10.66 4.98 9.70
N THR A 5 -10.07 5.75 8.80
CA THR A 5 -10.36 5.66 7.37
C THR A 5 -9.08 5.57 6.55
N ASP A 6 -9.20 5.01 5.36
CA ASP A 6 -8.13 4.90 4.37
C ASP A 6 -8.54 5.57 3.06
N ASP A 7 -7.56 6.14 2.35
CA ASP A 7 -7.78 6.69 1.03
C ASP A 7 -7.96 5.58 -0.01
N VAL A 8 -8.89 5.78 -0.94
CA VAL A 8 -9.17 4.82 -2.02
C VAL A 8 -7.96 4.52 -2.89
N ALA A 9 -6.96 5.41 -2.92
CA ALA A 9 -5.72 5.18 -3.66
C ALA A 9 -5.01 3.89 -3.23
N LEU A 10 -5.08 3.51 -1.95
CA LEU A 10 -4.53 2.25 -1.46
C LEU A 10 -5.26 1.03 -2.02
N MET A 11 -6.59 1.11 -2.11
CA MET A 11 -7.39 0.04 -2.68
C MET A 11 -7.13 -0.09 -4.19
N ARG A 12 -7.03 1.03 -4.91
CA ARG A 12 -6.67 1.04 -6.34
C ARG A 12 -5.32 0.40 -6.58
N LEU A 13 -4.34 0.71 -5.74
CA LEU A 13 -3.01 0.10 -5.80
C LEU A 13 -3.09 -1.42 -5.72
N ALA A 14 -3.82 -1.96 -4.74
CA ALA A 14 -4.01 -3.38 -4.58
C ALA A 14 -4.80 -4.01 -5.74
N PHE A 15 -5.79 -3.31 -6.28
CA PHE A 15 -6.55 -3.75 -7.47
C PHE A 15 -5.68 -3.81 -8.72
N ASP A 16 -4.82 -2.83 -8.94
CA ASP A 16 -3.90 -2.82 -10.07
C ASP A 16 -2.89 -3.97 -9.97
N ALA A 17 -2.40 -4.27 -8.76
CA ALA A 17 -1.55 -5.41 -8.50
C ALA A 17 -2.27 -6.76 -8.72
N LEU A 18 -3.53 -6.90 -8.28
CA LEU A 18 -4.37 -8.07 -8.56
C LEU A 18 -4.49 -8.30 -10.07
N ARG A 19 -4.84 -7.26 -10.82
CA ARG A 19 -4.97 -7.35 -12.28
C ARG A 19 -3.65 -7.73 -12.94
N ALA A 20 -2.54 -7.14 -12.51
CA ALA A 20 -1.20 -7.44 -13.02
C ALA A 20 -0.73 -8.88 -12.67
N SER A 21 -1.20 -9.44 -11.56
CA SER A 21 -0.93 -10.85 -11.18
C SER A 21 -1.74 -11.87 -11.97
N GLY A 22 -2.71 -11.43 -12.75
CA GLY A 22 -3.64 -12.30 -13.48
C GLY A 22 -4.87 -12.71 -12.66
N ALA A 23 -5.00 -12.23 -11.42
CA ALA A 23 -6.21 -12.42 -10.62
C ALA A 23 -7.34 -11.50 -11.13
N ASP A 24 -8.59 -11.87 -10.83
CA ASP A 24 -9.76 -11.11 -11.23
C ASP A 24 -10.23 -10.18 -10.09
N PRO A 25 -9.97 -8.85 -10.17
CA PRO A 25 -10.40 -7.91 -9.15
C PRO A 25 -11.93 -7.88 -8.97
N ASP A 26 -12.70 -8.13 -10.01
CA ASP A 26 -14.17 -8.11 -9.93
C ASP A 26 -14.71 -9.25 -9.09
N ARG A 27 -14.01 -10.40 -9.03
CA ARG A 27 -14.34 -11.48 -8.09
C ARG A 27 -14.08 -11.08 -6.64
N VAL A 28 -13.03 -10.33 -6.39
CA VAL A 28 -12.77 -9.78 -5.05
C VAL A 28 -13.91 -8.83 -4.67
N LEU A 29 -14.32 -7.91 -5.57
CA LEU A 29 -15.46 -7.02 -5.34
C LEU A 29 -16.77 -7.78 -5.08
N ALA A 30 -17.04 -8.80 -5.87
CA ALA A 30 -18.24 -9.63 -5.69
C ALA A 30 -18.31 -10.29 -4.31
N ARG A 31 -17.17 -10.77 -3.78
CA ARG A 31 -17.06 -11.30 -2.40
C ARG A 31 -17.34 -10.25 -1.33
N LEU A 32 -17.10 -8.97 -1.64
CA LEU A 32 -17.39 -7.83 -0.79
C LEU A 32 -18.83 -7.31 -0.95
N GLY A 33 -19.62 -7.91 -1.84
CA GLY A 33 -20.97 -7.44 -2.17
C GLY A 33 -20.98 -6.14 -2.97
N MET A 34 -19.86 -5.81 -3.65
CA MET A 34 -19.71 -4.60 -4.46
C MET A 34 -19.89 -4.90 -5.94
N PRO A 35 -20.45 -3.96 -6.72
CA PRO A 35 -20.56 -4.11 -8.18
C PRO A 35 -19.18 -4.19 -8.85
N ALA A 36 -19.08 -4.95 -9.93
CA ALA A 36 -17.88 -5.06 -10.75
C ALA A 36 -17.44 -3.68 -11.28
N GLY A 37 -16.13 -3.42 -11.27
CA GLY A 37 -15.52 -2.20 -11.79
C GLY A 37 -15.78 -0.93 -10.95
N VAL A 38 -16.52 -1.03 -9.85
CA VAL A 38 -16.85 0.13 -9.01
C VAL A 38 -16.00 0.13 -7.74
N LEU A 39 -15.01 1.02 -7.70
CA LEU A 39 -14.29 1.31 -6.47
C LEU A 39 -14.97 2.47 -5.72
N PRO A 40 -14.95 2.45 -4.36
CA PRO A 40 -15.39 3.61 -3.60
C PRO A 40 -14.60 4.85 -4.00
N SER A 41 -15.19 6.03 -3.83
CA SER A 41 -14.51 7.31 -4.04
C SER A 41 -14.13 7.93 -2.70
N GLY A 42 -13.01 8.62 -2.66
CA GLY A 42 -12.55 9.31 -1.47
C GLY A 42 -11.98 8.36 -0.41
N ARG A 43 -12.49 8.44 0.81
CA ARG A 43 -12.03 7.60 1.93
C ARG A 43 -13.05 6.53 2.27
N TYR A 44 -12.56 5.38 2.72
CA TYR A 44 -13.40 4.24 3.13
C TYR A 44 -13.02 3.79 4.56
N PRO A 45 -13.94 3.09 5.27
CA PRO A 45 -13.67 2.60 6.61
C PRO A 45 -12.47 1.64 6.64
N HIS A 46 -11.55 1.86 7.55
CA HIS A 46 -10.34 1.04 7.71
C HIS A 46 -10.64 -0.46 7.84
N MET A 47 -11.71 -0.81 8.51
CA MET A 47 -12.16 -2.21 8.66
C MET A 47 -12.51 -2.91 7.34
N ALA A 48 -12.76 -2.16 6.28
CA ALA A 48 -12.98 -2.75 4.95
C ALA A 48 -11.73 -3.47 4.42
N GLN A 49 -10.53 -3.09 4.88
CA GLN A 49 -9.30 -3.79 4.55
C GLN A 49 -9.29 -5.25 5.00
N VAL A 50 -9.85 -5.54 6.16
CA VAL A 50 -9.92 -6.93 6.67
C VAL A 50 -10.64 -7.84 5.68
N LEU A 51 -11.81 -7.39 5.20
CA LEU A 51 -12.61 -8.14 4.23
C LEU A 51 -11.94 -8.20 2.86
N PHE A 52 -11.36 -7.08 2.42
CA PHE A 52 -10.65 -7.01 1.15
C PHE A 52 -9.48 -7.99 1.09
N TRP A 53 -8.59 -7.96 2.08
CA TRP A 53 -7.40 -8.81 2.08
C TRP A 53 -7.74 -10.29 2.20
N LYS A 54 -8.80 -10.62 2.95
CA LYS A 54 -9.32 -12.00 2.99
C LYS A 54 -9.79 -12.44 1.62
N ALA A 55 -10.60 -11.63 0.95
CA ALA A 55 -11.12 -11.95 -0.39
C ALA A 55 -9.98 -12.04 -1.44
N ALA A 56 -8.98 -11.16 -1.36
CA ALA A 56 -7.81 -11.18 -2.24
C ALA A 56 -6.96 -12.44 -2.03
N SER A 57 -6.72 -12.85 -0.78
CA SER A 57 -5.99 -14.08 -0.45
C SER A 57 -6.71 -15.32 -1.02
N GLU A 58 -8.03 -15.39 -0.87
CA GLU A 58 -8.84 -16.47 -1.41
C GLU A 58 -8.84 -16.50 -2.95
N GLU A 59 -8.89 -15.33 -3.61
CA GLU A 59 -8.88 -15.25 -5.07
C GLU A 59 -7.51 -15.62 -5.66
N CYS A 60 -6.42 -15.21 -5.04
CA CYS A 60 -5.06 -15.53 -5.47
C CYS A 60 -4.62 -16.94 -5.05
N GLY A 61 -5.26 -17.55 -4.06
CA GLY A 61 -4.80 -18.79 -3.44
C GLY A 61 -3.48 -18.61 -2.67
N GLU A 62 -3.17 -17.39 -2.21
CA GLU A 62 -1.90 -17.01 -1.60
C GLU A 62 -2.07 -16.61 -0.14
N GLU A 63 -1.39 -17.32 0.75
CA GLU A 63 -1.39 -17.00 2.19
C GLU A 63 -0.70 -15.65 2.47
N HIS A 64 0.36 -15.32 1.72
CA HIS A 64 1.12 -14.08 1.82
C HIS A 64 0.76 -13.10 0.70
N VAL A 65 -0.54 -12.89 0.48
CA VAL A 65 -1.05 -12.11 -0.65
C VAL A 65 -0.50 -10.69 -0.71
N GLY A 66 -0.19 -10.06 0.41
CA GLY A 66 0.43 -8.73 0.44
C GLY A 66 1.81 -8.71 -0.23
N LEU A 67 2.69 -9.64 0.13
CA LEU A 67 4.00 -9.79 -0.50
C LEU A 67 3.89 -10.25 -1.96
N TYR A 68 2.95 -11.17 -2.25
CA TYR A 68 2.67 -11.62 -3.60
C TYR A 68 2.27 -10.45 -4.51
N LEU A 69 1.31 -9.64 -4.09
CA LEU A 69 0.85 -8.48 -4.87
C LEU A 69 1.93 -7.40 -4.99
N ALA A 70 2.78 -7.21 -3.99
CA ALA A 70 3.88 -6.27 -4.06
C ALA A 70 4.83 -6.55 -5.23
N GLN A 71 5.00 -7.81 -5.63
CA GLN A 71 5.84 -8.19 -6.78
C GLN A 71 5.26 -7.73 -8.13
N HIS A 72 3.95 -7.50 -8.18
CA HIS A 72 3.22 -7.06 -9.37
C HIS A 72 2.99 -5.54 -9.44
N LEU A 73 3.41 -4.81 -8.40
CA LEU A 73 3.33 -3.36 -8.41
C LEU A 73 4.39 -2.77 -9.35
N PRO A 74 4.06 -1.72 -10.12
CA PRO A 74 5.08 -0.91 -10.78
C PRO A 74 5.95 -0.20 -9.73
N ALA A 75 7.14 0.31 -10.12
CA ALA A 75 8.00 1.05 -9.20
C ALA A 75 7.35 2.35 -8.72
N PHE A 76 6.54 2.97 -9.58
CA PHE A 76 5.78 4.19 -9.29
C PHE A 76 4.32 4.01 -9.70
N HIS A 77 3.40 4.55 -8.88
CA HIS A 77 1.96 4.31 -8.98
C HIS A 77 1.16 5.59 -9.24
N GLY A 78 1.82 6.76 -9.26
CA GLY A 78 1.18 8.07 -9.39
C GLY A 78 0.50 8.56 -8.10
N LEU A 79 0.94 8.08 -6.94
CA LEU A 79 0.46 8.57 -5.65
C LEU A 79 1.05 9.95 -5.34
N LEU A 80 0.28 10.81 -4.66
CA LEU A 80 0.76 12.13 -4.25
C LEU A 80 2.09 12.06 -3.48
N LEU A 81 2.24 11.07 -2.60
CA LEU A 81 3.46 10.90 -1.81
C LEU A 81 4.68 10.57 -2.68
N GLU A 82 4.49 9.90 -3.81
CA GLU A 82 5.57 9.62 -4.76
C GLU A 82 6.06 10.89 -5.46
N TYR A 83 5.16 11.79 -5.84
CA TYR A 83 5.56 13.10 -6.39
C TYR A 83 6.33 13.94 -5.37
N MET A 84 5.90 13.92 -4.10
CA MET A 84 6.62 14.58 -3.01
C MET A 84 8.01 13.98 -2.80
N PHE A 85 8.13 12.67 -2.89
CA PHE A 85 9.38 11.96 -2.84
C PHE A 85 10.31 12.36 -4.01
N LEU A 86 9.80 12.29 -5.25
CA LEU A 86 10.56 12.56 -6.46
C LEU A 86 11.01 14.02 -6.60
N SER A 87 10.34 14.96 -5.91
CA SER A 87 10.72 16.37 -5.91
C SER A 87 11.93 16.69 -5.02
N SER A 88 12.49 15.70 -4.33
CA SER A 88 13.60 15.87 -3.39
C SER A 88 14.94 15.52 -4.05
N GLU A 89 16.03 16.17 -3.59
CA GLU A 89 17.36 16.01 -4.18
C GLU A 89 18.01 14.65 -3.88
N THR A 90 17.63 14.00 -2.77
CA THR A 90 18.18 12.71 -2.37
C THR A 90 17.07 11.74 -1.98
N PHE A 91 17.34 10.44 -2.09
CA PHE A 91 16.41 9.39 -1.67
C PHE A 91 15.95 9.57 -0.21
N GLY A 92 16.91 9.77 0.70
CA GLY A 92 16.60 9.92 2.13
C GLY A 92 15.78 11.18 2.44
N ALA A 93 16.04 12.31 1.77
CA ALA A 93 15.24 13.52 1.91
C ALA A 93 13.82 13.30 1.36
N GLY A 94 13.70 12.67 0.20
CA GLY A 94 12.41 12.34 -0.42
C GLY A 94 11.58 11.42 0.45
N LEU A 95 12.19 10.37 0.99
CA LEU A 95 11.50 9.44 1.87
C LEU A 95 11.01 10.15 3.15
N ARG A 96 11.86 10.92 3.83
CA ARG A 96 11.43 11.70 5.00
C ARG A 96 10.31 12.67 4.68
N HIS A 97 10.35 13.31 3.50
CA HIS A 97 9.31 14.22 3.06
C HIS A 97 7.98 13.48 2.88
N ALA A 98 7.96 12.38 2.13
CA ALA A 98 6.75 11.57 1.91
C ALA A 98 6.18 11.01 3.23
N LEU A 99 7.03 10.52 4.15
CA LEU A 99 6.59 9.92 5.40
C LEU A 99 5.85 10.89 6.34
N ARG A 100 6.09 12.20 6.23
CA ARG A 100 5.34 13.21 7.00
C ARG A 100 3.85 13.22 6.66
N TYR A 101 3.50 12.81 5.45
CA TYR A 101 2.15 12.89 4.91
C TYR A 101 1.49 11.53 4.72
N VAL A 102 2.10 10.47 5.27
CA VAL A 102 1.58 9.11 5.12
C VAL A 102 0.14 8.95 5.64
N ARG A 103 -0.26 9.79 6.61
CA ARG A 103 -1.65 9.83 7.10
C ARG A 103 -2.67 10.33 6.09
N LEU A 104 -2.24 10.94 4.99
CA LEU A 104 -3.15 11.22 3.87
C LEU A 104 -3.66 9.93 3.22
N LEU A 105 -2.86 8.87 3.26
CA LEU A 105 -3.24 7.56 2.74
C LEU A 105 -4.05 6.73 3.75
N SER A 106 -3.68 6.77 5.04
CA SER A 106 -4.34 5.98 6.06
C SER A 106 -4.23 6.64 7.44
N ASP A 107 -5.34 6.72 8.16
CA ASP A 107 -5.36 7.22 9.53
C ASP A 107 -4.64 6.28 10.51
N SER A 108 -4.53 4.99 10.17
CA SER A 108 -3.88 3.97 11.00
C SER A 108 -2.39 3.82 10.73
N LEU A 109 -1.89 4.34 9.60
CA LEU A 109 -0.50 4.17 9.20
C LEU A 109 0.40 5.19 9.87
N SER A 110 1.47 4.71 10.49
CA SER A 110 2.61 5.53 10.92
C SER A 110 3.88 5.02 10.26
N ALA A 111 4.80 5.92 10.01
CA ALA A 111 6.07 5.55 9.41
C ALA A 111 7.20 6.39 10.00
N LYS A 112 8.35 5.77 10.24
CA LYS A 112 9.54 6.40 10.81
C LYS A 112 10.78 5.93 10.06
N LEU A 113 11.66 6.85 9.71
CA LEU A 113 12.98 6.57 9.16
C LEU A 113 14.05 6.98 10.16
N ASP A 114 14.80 6.02 10.65
CA ASP A 114 15.97 6.20 11.47
C ASP A 114 17.24 5.92 10.65
N VAL A 115 18.27 6.75 10.82
CA VAL A 115 19.56 6.57 10.14
C VAL A 115 20.67 6.59 11.18
N GLU A 116 21.38 5.48 11.29
CA GLU A 116 22.51 5.30 12.20
C GLU A 116 23.73 4.84 11.39
N GLY A 117 24.69 5.74 11.20
CA GLY A 117 25.85 5.49 10.34
C GLY A 117 25.44 5.19 8.90
N GLU A 118 25.76 4.01 8.41
CA GLU A 118 25.44 3.55 7.03
C GLU A 118 24.12 2.77 6.95
N ILE A 119 23.41 2.60 8.07
CA ILE A 119 22.18 1.83 8.14
C ILE A 119 20.99 2.78 8.21
N ALA A 120 20.04 2.61 7.29
CA ALA A 120 18.74 3.27 7.32
C ALA A 120 17.65 2.24 7.63
N THR A 121 16.84 2.51 8.66
CA THR A 121 15.75 1.64 9.09
C THR A 121 14.41 2.34 8.88
N LEU A 122 13.58 1.81 8.00
CA LEU A 122 12.19 2.24 7.83
C LEU A 122 11.28 1.36 8.68
N THR A 123 10.60 1.97 9.64
CA THR A 123 9.60 1.29 10.47
C THR A 123 8.21 1.73 10.04
N LEU A 124 7.37 0.77 9.66
CA LEU A 124 5.95 0.96 9.36
C LEU A 124 5.13 0.43 10.54
N GLY A 125 4.32 1.30 11.14
CA GLY A 125 3.40 0.95 12.22
C GLY A 125 1.96 1.06 11.76
N MET A 126 1.11 0.12 12.18
CA MET A 126 -0.32 0.11 11.91
C MET A 126 -1.09 -0.28 13.16
N SER A 127 -2.40 0.02 13.19
CA SER A 127 -3.27 -0.49 14.26
C SER A 127 -3.32 -2.02 14.21
N ALA A 128 -3.48 -2.65 15.39
CA ALA A 128 -3.46 -4.10 15.53
C ALA A 128 -4.55 -4.85 14.75
N ASP A 129 -5.60 -4.14 14.33
CA ASP A 129 -6.75 -4.70 13.61
C ASP A 129 -6.51 -4.84 12.10
N VAL A 130 -5.37 -4.35 11.60
CA VAL A 130 -5.04 -4.41 10.17
C VAL A 130 -4.42 -5.75 9.82
N PRO A 131 -4.88 -6.42 8.77
CA PRO A 131 -4.22 -7.60 8.28
C PRO A 131 -2.78 -7.30 7.85
N ARG A 132 -1.86 -8.19 8.17
CA ARG A 132 -0.43 -8.07 7.82
C ARG A 132 -0.17 -7.79 6.32
N HIS A 133 -1.10 -8.18 5.47
CA HIS A 133 -0.95 -8.06 4.01
C HIS A 133 -0.81 -6.62 3.54
N PHE A 134 -1.46 -5.67 4.20
CA PHE A 134 -1.34 -4.26 3.86
C PHE A 134 0.05 -3.69 4.12
N PRO A 135 0.61 -3.77 5.34
CA PRO A 135 1.99 -3.32 5.58
C PRO A 135 3.02 -4.11 4.78
N GLU A 136 2.81 -5.41 4.54
CA GLU A 136 3.66 -6.23 3.68
C GLU A 136 3.70 -5.69 2.24
N MET A 137 2.53 -5.36 1.67
CA MET A 137 2.46 -4.75 0.33
C MET A 137 3.14 -3.39 0.27
N LEU A 138 2.94 -2.54 1.27
CA LEU A 138 3.58 -1.22 1.33
C LEU A 138 5.11 -1.33 1.46
N ALA A 139 5.60 -2.23 2.31
CA ALA A 139 7.04 -2.47 2.44
C ALA A 139 7.64 -2.96 1.11
N GLY A 140 6.97 -3.88 0.45
CA GLY A 140 7.38 -4.35 -0.88
C GLY A 140 7.38 -3.24 -1.93
N ALA A 141 6.40 -2.33 -1.91
CA ALA A 141 6.34 -1.17 -2.80
C ALA A 141 7.55 -0.24 -2.61
N VAL A 142 7.93 0.04 -1.35
CA VAL A 142 9.12 0.86 -1.04
C VAL A 142 10.40 0.19 -1.52
N VAL A 143 10.55 -1.12 -1.32
CA VAL A 143 11.72 -1.88 -1.81
C VAL A 143 11.82 -1.82 -3.32
N ARG A 144 10.71 -2.02 -4.05
CA ARG A 144 10.70 -1.92 -5.52
C ARG A 144 11.06 -0.53 -6.02
N MET A 145 10.54 0.51 -5.38
CA MET A 145 10.88 1.90 -5.70
C MET A 145 12.38 2.17 -5.47
N PHE A 146 12.93 1.67 -4.36
CA PHE A 146 14.36 1.79 -4.07
C PHE A 146 15.22 1.11 -5.14
N SER A 147 14.91 -0.16 -5.47
CA SER A 147 15.63 -0.92 -6.50
C SER A 147 15.58 -0.22 -7.86
N ALA A 148 14.42 0.28 -8.28
CA ALA A 148 14.27 0.98 -9.55
C ALA A 148 15.11 2.27 -9.65
N LEU A 149 15.40 2.92 -8.50
CA LEU A 149 16.19 4.16 -8.45
C LEU A 149 17.70 3.92 -8.26
N THR A 150 18.11 2.75 -7.79
CA THR A 150 19.50 2.46 -7.43
C THR A 150 20.17 1.44 -8.35
N GLU A 151 19.40 0.59 -9.01
CA GLU A 151 19.89 -0.46 -9.93
C GLU A 151 19.88 -0.02 -11.41
N GLY A 152 19.44 1.20 -11.67
CA GLY A 152 19.32 1.79 -13.02
C GLY A 152 20.61 2.36 -13.60
#